data_661ce6ee919ae7b649038c6c1b78a484
#
_entry.id   661ce6ee919ae7b649038c6c1b78a484
#
_cell.length_a   1.000
_cell.length_b   1.000
_cell.length_c   1.000
_cell.angle_alpha   90.00
_cell.angle_beta   90.00
_cell.angle_gamma   90.00
#
_symmetry.space_group_name_H-M   'P 1'
#
loop_
_entity.id
_entity.type
_entity.pdbx_description
1 polymer ?
#
loop_
_entity_poly.entity_id
_entity_poly.type
_entity_poly.pdbx_seq_one_letter_code
_entity_poly.pdbx_strand_id
1 'polypeptide(L)'
;MKRSMFLLISLVVLTSMILAGCGPKATPTMAPATEVPTEPPPPPKVSIATYNDTSLSVPDCDYGGFFKSIVATDANTVTFTLCKSDAAFLSKIAFSPFAIYPKEWIEATAGTETRTSEGLEKPIGTGPYMVSEWKRGESVTFVKNPDYWGETPLAADTLVFRWSTESAARMLELQSGTIDGFDNVGPDDFATIEADPTLQLALRPALNVFYVGMTNTFAPFDNVKVRQAIAMGINRQRIVDTFYPVGSEAATYFTPCAIPNGCVGDPWYTFDAVAAKALLAEAGFPDGFSTKLYYRDVVRGYLPQVSNVAQDIQAQLLANLNINAEIVVMESGAFIEESGAGRLDGLYLLGWGADYPHVTNFLDYHFGKDVQQFGTTFPEIYDNLIAGGQIGIPADAESYYIAANNAIRELVPMVPIAHGGSAAAYRADVENPQASPLTSEVFAYSKPGDRNIFVWMQNAEPISMFCADETDGESLRACEQVMQSLYSYEVNGTATEPALAESCTPNADSTVWVCVLRQGVKFHDGSDFDATDVVATFNMGLNPGSPYHVGDTNLWEYYDYLWGLMWK
;
A
#
# COMPACT_ATOMS: atom_id res chain seq x y z
N MET A 1 -25.75 -59.70 -19.79
CA MET A 1 -26.43 -59.95 -18.50
C MET A 1 -25.84 -59.18 -17.30
N LYS A 2 -24.58 -58.71 -17.29
CA LYS A 2 -24.00 -58.00 -16.10
C LYS A 2 -24.33 -56.51 -15.99
N ARG A 3 -24.74 -55.81 -17.05
CA ARG A 3 -25.09 -54.38 -17.00
C ARG A 3 -26.52 -54.07 -16.53
N SER A 4 -27.47 -54.99 -16.75
CA SER A 4 -28.87 -54.83 -16.32
C SER A 4 -29.11 -55.07 -14.83
N MET A 5 -28.21 -55.80 -14.18
CA MET A 5 -28.33 -56.12 -12.75
C MET A 5 -27.87 -54.93 -11.86
N PHE A 6 -26.93 -54.10 -12.34
CA PHE A 6 -26.50 -52.90 -11.62
C PHE A 6 -27.53 -51.78 -11.65
N LEU A 7 -28.28 -51.64 -12.75
CA LEU A 7 -29.37 -50.67 -12.86
C LEU A 7 -30.58 -50.96 -11.96
N LEU A 8 -30.87 -52.26 -11.77
CA LEU A 8 -31.96 -52.69 -10.87
C LEU A 8 -31.59 -52.50 -9.39
N ILE A 9 -30.33 -52.74 -9.01
CA ILE A 9 -29.87 -52.51 -7.63
C ILE A 9 -29.83 -50.99 -7.31
N SER A 10 -29.43 -50.15 -8.23
CA SER A 10 -29.43 -48.69 -8.05
C SER A 10 -30.84 -48.11 -7.93
N LEU A 11 -31.83 -48.69 -8.61
CA LEU A 11 -33.22 -48.23 -8.53
C LEU A 11 -33.89 -48.67 -7.21
N VAL A 12 -33.55 -49.81 -6.66
CA VAL A 12 -34.08 -50.30 -5.37
C VAL A 12 -33.50 -49.49 -4.19
N VAL A 13 -32.21 -49.08 -4.28
CA VAL A 13 -31.60 -48.21 -3.24
C VAL A 13 -32.16 -46.78 -3.29
N LEU A 14 -32.50 -46.27 -4.47
CA LEU A 14 -33.13 -44.92 -4.58
C LEU A 14 -34.58 -44.93 -4.07
N THR A 15 -35.33 -46.00 -4.30
CA THR A 15 -36.71 -46.13 -3.80
C THR A 15 -36.80 -46.39 -2.30
N SER A 16 -35.82 -47.06 -1.70
CA SER A 16 -35.79 -47.25 -0.24
C SER A 16 -35.40 -46.00 0.53
N MET A 17 -34.67 -45.00 -0.07
CA MET A 17 -34.41 -43.72 0.56
C MET A 17 -35.59 -42.71 0.49
N ILE A 18 -36.53 -42.91 -0.42
CA ILE A 18 -37.72 -42.03 -0.56
C ILE A 18 -38.86 -42.43 0.41
N LEU A 19 -38.88 -43.66 0.88
CA LEU A 19 -39.94 -44.18 1.77
C LEU A 19 -39.66 -44.07 3.28
N ALA A 20 -38.45 -43.64 3.67
CA ALA A 20 -38.07 -43.45 5.07
C ALA A 20 -38.29 -42.01 5.60
N GLY A 21 -38.91 -41.12 4.82
CA GLY A 21 -39.01 -39.69 5.09
C GLY A 21 -40.39 -39.15 5.52
N CYS A 22 -41.44 -39.97 5.68
CA CYS A 22 -42.77 -39.49 6.04
C CYS A 22 -43.26 -40.04 7.39
N GLY A 23 -42.64 -39.61 8.49
CA GLY A 23 -43.24 -39.64 9.82
C GLY A 23 -43.54 -38.19 10.24
N PRO A 24 -44.69 -37.89 10.90
CA PRO A 24 -44.96 -36.53 11.34
C PRO A 24 -43.93 -36.13 12.41
N LYS A 25 -42.94 -35.29 12.04
CA LYS A 25 -42.10 -34.61 12.99
C LYS A 25 -43.01 -33.60 13.74
N ALA A 26 -43.10 -33.73 15.05
CA ALA A 26 -43.62 -32.69 15.90
C ALA A 26 -42.89 -31.39 15.59
N THR A 27 -43.61 -30.35 15.18
CA THR A 27 -43.09 -29.01 14.96
C THR A 27 -42.60 -28.49 16.31
N PRO A 28 -41.32 -28.15 16.49
CA PRO A 28 -40.92 -27.45 17.70
C PRO A 28 -41.63 -26.10 17.69
N THR A 29 -42.44 -25.85 18.72
CA THR A 29 -42.99 -24.51 18.98
C THR A 29 -41.79 -23.59 19.18
N MET A 30 -41.52 -22.75 18.19
CA MET A 30 -40.59 -21.65 18.36
C MET A 30 -41.08 -20.78 19.52
N ALA A 31 -40.27 -20.62 20.55
CA ALA A 31 -40.47 -19.55 21.50
C ALA A 31 -40.55 -18.23 20.72
N PRO A 32 -41.42 -17.28 21.12
CA PRO A 32 -41.45 -15.98 20.47
C PRO A 32 -40.03 -15.42 20.44
N ALA A 33 -39.58 -15.04 19.25
CA ALA A 33 -38.30 -14.35 19.07
C ALA A 33 -38.30 -13.14 19.99
N THR A 34 -37.38 -13.11 20.93
CA THR A 34 -37.13 -11.90 21.71
C THR A 34 -36.74 -10.87 20.68
N GLU A 35 -37.52 -9.82 20.53
CA GLU A 35 -37.15 -8.67 19.69
C GLU A 35 -35.80 -8.19 20.20
N VAL A 36 -34.77 -8.39 19.38
CA VAL A 36 -33.47 -7.74 19.57
C VAL A 36 -33.81 -6.25 19.48
N PRO A 37 -33.49 -5.43 20.50
CA PRO A 37 -33.67 -4.01 20.40
C PRO A 37 -32.92 -3.56 19.11
N THR A 38 -33.64 -3.11 18.12
CA THR A 38 -33.04 -2.44 16.97
C THR A 38 -32.41 -1.18 17.52
N GLU A 39 -31.09 -1.14 17.48
CA GLU A 39 -30.34 0.07 17.76
C GLU A 39 -30.97 1.20 16.93
N PRO A 40 -31.29 2.36 17.52
CA PRO A 40 -31.86 3.46 16.77
C PRO A 40 -30.93 3.75 15.58
N PRO A 41 -31.46 4.03 14.39
CA PRO A 41 -30.60 4.38 13.25
C PRO A 41 -29.67 5.50 13.68
N PRO A 42 -28.38 5.43 13.31
CA PRO A 42 -27.41 6.47 13.66
C PRO A 42 -28.01 7.83 13.24
N PRO A 43 -27.83 8.88 14.04
CA PRO A 43 -28.32 10.21 13.69
C PRO A 43 -27.80 10.54 12.28
N PRO A 44 -28.59 11.25 11.46
CA PRO A 44 -28.15 11.63 10.12
C PRO A 44 -26.82 12.36 10.25
N LYS A 45 -25.82 11.94 9.47
CA LYS A 45 -24.50 12.56 9.45
C LYS A 45 -24.70 14.04 9.09
N VAL A 46 -24.41 14.94 10.02
CA VAL A 46 -24.54 16.38 9.81
C VAL A 46 -23.25 16.80 9.09
N SER A 47 -23.39 17.36 7.88
CA SER A 47 -22.26 17.97 7.19
C SER A 47 -21.72 19.14 8.04
N ILE A 48 -20.43 19.06 8.40
CA ILE A 48 -19.75 20.14 9.15
C ILE A 48 -18.90 21.02 8.25
N ALA A 49 -18.55 20.54 7.04
CA ALA A 49 -17.77 21.30 6.08
C ALA A 49 -18.63 22.34 5.34
N THR A 50 -17.98 23.41 4.93
CA THR A 50 -18.54 24.43 4.03
C THR A 50 -17.67 24.49 2.78
N TYR A 51 -18.31 24.32 1.63
CA TYR A 51 -17.67 24.42 0.32
C TYR A 51 -18.26 25.59 -0.48
N ASN A 52 -17.39 26.29 -1.15
CA ASN A 52 -17.69 27.19 -2.27
C ASN A 52 -16.56 27.06 -3.29
N ASP A 53 -16.72 27.65 -4.47
CA ASP A 53 -15.78 27.50 -5.59
C ASP A 53 -14.31 27.78 -5.24
N THR A 54 -14.06 28.60 -4.25
CA THR A 54 -12.70 29.05 -3.86
C THR A 54 -12.27 28.53 -2.49
N SER A 55 -13.13 27.83 -1.75
CA SER A 55 -12.76 27.33 -0.42
C SER A 55 -13.55 26.11 0.03
N LEU A 56 -12.86 25.24 0.73
CA LEU A 56 -13.40 24.15 1.53
C LEU A 56 -12.90 24.33 2.97
N SER A 57 -13.79 24.33 3.96
CA SER A 57 -13.39 24.57 5.35
C SER A 57 -14.33 23.93 6.37
N VAL A 58 -13.81 23.66 7.56
CA VAL A 58 -14.57 23.28 8.76
C VAL A 58 -14.47 24.40 9.81
N PRO A 59 -15.45 24.52 10.72
CA PRO A 59 -15.44 25.58 11.75
C PRO A 59 -14.27 25.45 12.74
N ASP A 60 -13.93 24.19 13.10
CA ASP A 60 -12.83 23.85 14.00
C ASP A 60 -12.26 22.48 13.65
N CYS A 61 -11.28 22.02 14.43
CA CYS A 61 -10.62 20.72 14.23
C CYS A 61 -11.21 19.57 15.06
N ASP A 62 -12.30 19.77 15.74
CA ASP A 62 -12.93 18.76 16.61
C ASP A 62 -13.56 17.61 15.82
N TYR A 63 -13.69 17.75 14.50
CA TYR A 63 -14.16 16.68 13.62
C TYR A 63 -13.17 15.50 13.49
N GLY A 64 -11.91 15.69 13.92
CA GLY A 64 -10.89 14.65 14.01
C GLY A 64 -10.08 14.38 12.74
N GLY A 65 -10.30 15.10 11.64
CA GLY A 65 -9.51 14.99 10.41
C GLY A 65 -8.32 15.97 10.36
N PHE A 66 -7.63 15.99 9.23
CA PHE A 66 -6.40 16.76 9.05
C PHE A 66 -6.61 18.19 8.57
N PHE A 67 -7.57 18.43 7.65
CA PHE A 67 -7.74 19.74 7.04
C PHE A 67 -8.66 20.64 7.87
N LYS A 68 -8.20 21.84 8.18
CA LYS A 68 -9.05 22.93 8.65
C LYS A 68 -9.65 23.70 7.48
N SER A 69 -8.82 24.00 6.46
CA SER A 69 -9.30 24.64 5.24
C SER A 69 -8.36 24.40 4.06
N ILE A 70 -8.94 24.46 2.85
CA ILE A 70 -8.24 24.46 1.57
C ILE A 70 -8.81 25.64 0.80
N VAL A 71 -7.97 26.63 0.45
CA VAL A 71 -8.42 27.92 -0.08
C VAL A 71 -7.62 28.29 -1.33
N ALA A 72 -8.31 28.52 -2.45
CA ALA A 72 -7.78 29.20 -3.61
C ALA A 72 -7.70 30.70 -3.28
N THR A 73 -6.50 31.17 -2.93
CA THR A 73 -6.27 32.58 -2.57
C THR A 73 -6.25 33.49 -3.80
N ASP A 74 -5.87 32.96 -4.92
CA ASP A 74 -5.99 33.50 -6.27
C ASP A 74 -5.99 32.33 -7.28
N ALA A 75 -6.02 32.61 -8.58
CA ALA A 75 -6.09 31.56 -9.61
C ALA A 75 -4.89 30.59 -9.61
N ASN A 76 -3.74 31.01 -9.07
CA ASN A 76 -2.50 30.23 -9.11
C ASN A 76 -1.96 29.86 -7.73
N THR A 77 -2.73 30.08 -6.66
CA THR A 77 -2.25 29.84 -5.29
C THR A 77 -3.30 29.12 -4.45
N VAL A 78 -2.94 27.98 -3.90
CA VAL A 78 -3.76 27.24 -2.94
C VAL A 78 -3.08 27.22 -1.58
N THR A 79 -3.83 27.57 -0.55
CA THR A 79 -3.39 27.46 0.85
C THR A 79 -4.12 26.33 1.55
N PHE A 80 -3.36 25.36 2.02
CA PHE A 80 -3.83 24.26 2.89
C PHE A 80 -3.56 24.64 4.35
N THR A 81 -4.59 24.68 5.18
CA THR A 81 -4.46 24.81 6.63
C THR A 81 -4.84 23.50 7.27
N LEU A 82 -3.93 22.93 8.04
CA LEU A 82 -4.06 21.64 8.70
C LEU A 82 -4.48 21.82 10.16
N CYS A 83 -5.15 20.83 10.72
CA CYS A 83 -5.50 20.77 12.14
C CYS A 83 -4.32 20.34 13.02
N LYS A 84 -3.33 19.70 12.44
CA LYS A 84 -2.08 19.29 13.08
C LYS A 84 -0.95 19.30 12.07
N SER A 85 0.28 19.40 12.54
CA SER A 85 1.48 19.32 11.70
C SER A 85 1.52 18.02 10.91
N ASP A 86 1.96 18.07 9.65
CA ASP A 86 2.18 16.89 8.82
C ASP A 86 3.46 17.04 7.99
N ALA A 87 4.53 16.41 8.43
CA ALA A 87 5.80 16.37 7.72
C ALA A 87 5.72 15.58 6.39
N ALA A 88 4.74 14.68 6.27
CA ALA A 88 4.54 13.87 5.07
C ALA A 88 3.61 14.53 4.04
N PHE A 89 3.19 15.79 4.25
CA PHE A 89 2.21 16.46 3.40
C PHE A 89 2.57 16.38 1.91
N LEU A 90 3.81 16.74 1.52
CA LEU A 90 4.24 16.67 0.12
C LEU A 90 4.21 15.24 -0.43
N SER A 91 4.67 14.28 0.37
CA SER A 91 4.66 12.86 -0.02
C SER A 91 3.23 12.34 -0.22
N LYS A 92 2.29 12.77 0.62
CA LYS A 92 0.88 12.39 0.49
C LYS A 92 0.22 13.04 -0.73
N ILE A 93 0.38 14.35 -0.95
CA ILE A 93 -0.24 15.03 -2.11
C ILE A 93 0.41 14.66 -3.46
N ALA A 94 1.56 13.98 -3.45
CA ALA A 94 2.17 13.40 -4.65
C ALA A 94 1.52 12.07 -5.05
N PHE A 95 0.80 11.42 -4.15
CA PHE A 95 0.19 10.11 -4.37
C PHE A 95 -1.01 10.23 -5.33
N SER A 96 -1.09 9.31 -6.29
CA SER A 96 -2.04 9.37 -7.40
C SER A 96 -3.54 9.45 -7.03
N PRO A 97 -4.03 8.90 -5.90
CA PRO A 97 -5.40 9.14 -5.46
C PRO A 97 -5.75 10.63 -5.26
N PHE A 98 -4.75 11.51 -5.06
CA PHE A 98 -4.94 12.96 -4.91
C PHE A 98 -4.67 13.73 -6.20
N ALA A 99 -4.75 13.06 -7.36
CA ALA A 99 -4.68 13.69 -8.66
C ALA A 99 -5.82 14.69 -8.88
N ILE A 100 -5.55 15.76 -9.63
CA ILE A 100 -6.48 16.88 -9.80
C ILE A 100 -7.39 16.65 -11.00
N TYR A 101 -8.68 16.91 -10.80
CA TYR A 101 -9.76 16.81 -11.79
C TYR A 101 -10.28 18.19 -12.16
N PRO A 102 -10.74 18.43 -13.41
CA PRO A 102 -11.33 19.72 -13.78
C PRO A 102 -12.63 19.97 -13.01
N LYS A 103 -12.74 21.13 -12.39
CA LYS A 103 -13.93 21.54 -11.63
C LYS A 103 -15.19 21.50 -12.50
N GLU A 104 -15.11 22.02 -13.71
CA GLU A 104 -16.24 22.07 -14.65
C GLU A 104 -16.74 20.68 -14.99
N TRP A 105 -15.84 19.71 -15.16
CA TRP A 105 -16.21 18.32 -15.38
C TRP A 105 -16.89 17.69 -14.16
N ILE A 106 -16.34 17.93 -12.95
CA ILE A 106 -16.93 17.46 -11.68
C ILE A 106 -18.37 17.99 -11.56
N GLU A 107 -18.57 19.30 -11.79
CA GLU A 107 -19.88 19.96 -11.65
C GLU A 107 -20.88 19.51 -12.74
N ALA A 108 -20.43 19.40 -13.98
CA ALA A 108 -21.28 19.03 -15.11
C ALA A 108 -21.74 17.57 -15.06
N THR A 109 -20.91 16.67 -14.52
CA THR A 109 -21.18 15.23 -14.54
C THR A 109 -21.70 14.70 -13.21
N ALA A 110 -21.64 15.48 -12.14
CA ALA A 110 -22.13 15.07 -10.82
C ALA A 110 -23.60 14.62 -10.87
N GLY A 111 -23.86 13.38 -10.45
CA GLY A 111 -25.21 12.81 -10.44
C GLY A 111 -25.74 12.32 -11.79
N THR A 112 -24.92 12.33 -12.85
CA THR A 112 -25.29 11.82 -14.19
C THR A 112 -24.74 10.42 -14.42
N GLU A 113 -25.28 9.68 -15.42
CA GLU A 113 -24.70 8.40 -15.85
C GLU A 113 -23.33 8.58 -16.53
N THR A 114 -23.11 9.72 -17.17
CA THR A 114 -21.84 10.07 -17.83
C THR A 114 -20.66 10.02 -16.88
N ARG A 115 -20.81 10.48 -15.63
CA ARG A 115 -19.75 10.40 -14.62
C ARG A 115 -19.22 8.99 -14.41
N THR A 116 -20.11 7.96 -14.44
CA THR A 116 -19.72 6.58 -14.15
C THR A 116 -18.85 6.02 -15.29
N SER A 117 -19.28 6.18 -16.55
CA SER A 117 -18.52 5.65 -17.68
C SER A 117 -17.27 6.49 -18.01
N GLU A 118 -17.39 7.82 -18.02
CA GLU A 118 -16.26 8.69 -18.34
C GLU A 118 -15.27 8.79 -17.18
N GLY A 119 -15.74 8.93 -15.93
CA GLY A 119 -14.86 8.99 -14.76
C GLY A 119 -14.11 7.70 -14.51
N LEU A 120 -14.74 6.55 -14.72
CA LEU A 120 -14.15 5.25 -14.47
C LEU A 120 -13.24 4.76 -15.61
N GLU A 121 -13.56 5.08 -16.85
CA GLU A 121 -12.87 4.53 -18.02
C GLU A 121 -12.03 5.55 -18.78
N LYS A 122 -12.42 6.82 -18.79
CA LYS A 122 -11.77 7.90 -19.54
C LYS A 122 -11.70 9.19 -18.73
N PRO A 123 -10.94 9.21 -17.65
CA PRO A 123 -10.81 10.42 -16.85
C PRO A 123 -10.16 11.54 -17.65
N ILE A 124 -10.53 12.79 -17.33
CA ILE A 124 -9.92 13.98 -17.88
C ILE A 124 -8.84 14.43 -16.92
N GLY A 125 -7.59 14.34 -17.33
CA GLY A 125 -6.41 14.72 -16.56
C GLY A 125 -5.54 15.72 -17.28
N THR A 126 -4.36 15.96 -16.75
CA THR A 126 -3.31 16.82 -17.31
C THR A 126 -2.09 16.01 -17.77
N GLY A 127 -2.16 14.68 -17.63
CA GLY A 127 -1.04 13.76 -17.82
C GLY A 127 -0.55 13.63 -19.25
N PRO A 128 0.56 12.90 -19.43
CA PRO A 128 1.23 12.74 -20.74
C PRO A 128 0.40 11.96 -21.77
N TYR A 129 -0.53 11.13 -21.32
CA TYR A 129 -1.39 10.32 -22.16
C TYR A 129 -2.87 10.55 -21.86
N MET A 130 -3.72 10.21 -22.84
CA MET A 130 -5.18 10.19 -22.76
C MET A 130 -5.67 8.78 -23.07
N VAL A 131 -6.72 8.30 -22.38
CA VAL A 131 -7.35 7.01 -22.72
C VAL A 131 -8.06 7.13 -24.06
N SER A 132 -7.61 6.35 -25.04
CA SER A 132 -8.26 6.24 -26.35
C SER A 132 -9.33 5.17 -26.36
N GLU A 133 -8.99 3.96 -25.90
CA GLU A 133 -9.88 2.81 -25.90
C GLU A 133 -9.58 1.90 -24.70
N TRP A 134 -10.62 1.38 -24.07
CA TRP A 134 -10.52 0.29 -23.11
C TRP A 134 -11.36 -0.90 -23.60
N LYS A 135 -10.68 -1.97 -23.97
CA LYS A 135 -11.29 -3.25 -24.28
C LYS A 135 -11.25 -4.13 -23.05
N ARG A 136 -12.35 -4.15 -22.31
CA ARG A 136 -12.46 -4.94 -21.09
C ARG A 136 -12.07 -6.41 -21.32
N GLY A 137 -11.24 -6.96 -20.41
CA GLY A 137 -10.68 -8.30 -20.53
C GLY A 137 -9.53 -8.45 -21.52
N GLU A 138 -9.11 -7.39 -22.23
CA GLU A 138 -8.07 -7.46 -23.27
C GLU A 138 -6.96 -6.42 -23.08
N SER A 139 -7.29 -5.12 -23.18
CA SER A 139 -6.28 -4.05 -23.15
C SER A 139 -6.86 -2.67 -22.91
N VAL A 140 -5.99 -1.76 -22.42
CA VAL A 140 -6.22 -0.31 -22.45
C VAL A 140 -5.22 0.32 -23.41
N THR A 141 -5.68 1.19 -24.27
CA THR A 141 -4.86 1.96 -25.21
C THR A 141 -4.89 3.42 -24.84
N PHE A 142 -3.72 3.99 -24.68
CA PHE A 142 -3.50 5.40 -24.43
C PHE A 142 -2.83 6.04 -25.65
N VAL A 143 -3.21 7.29 -25.93
CA VAL A 143 -2.59 8.11 -26.96
C VAL A 143 -1.95 9.34 -26.33
N LYS A 144 -0.88 9.80 -26.94
CA LYS A 144 -0.13 10.97 -26.52
C LYS A 144 -1.02 12.20 -26.36
N ASN A 145 -0.89 12.91 -25.26
CA ASN A 145 -1.50 14.22 -25.07
C ASN A 145 -0.72 15.27 -25.90
N PRO A 146 -1.35 15.89 -26.92
CA PRO A 146 -0.66 16.88 -27.75
C PRO A 146 -0.36 18.20 -27.02
N ASP A 147 -1.11 18.50 -25.97
CA ASP A 147 -0.99 19.73 -25.17
C ASP A 147 -0.30 19.49 -23.82
N TYR A 148 0.45 18.37 -23.71
CA TYR A 148 1.18 18.05 -22.48
C TYR A 148 2.22 19.14 -22.15
N TRP A 149 2.15 19.67 -20.96
CA TRP A 149 2.95 20.80 -20.49
C TRP A 149 4.42 20.41 -20.14
N GLY A 150 4.72 19.13 -19.96
CA GLY A 150 6.07 18.65 -19.59
C GLY A 150 7.10 18.96 -20.68
N GLU A 151 8.30 19.35 -20.25
CA GLU A 151 9.39 19.75 -21.15
C GLU A 151 10.02 18.59 -21.93
N THR A 152 9.98 17.38 -21.34
CA THR A 152 10.56 16.17 -21.98
C THR A 152 9.60 15.63 -23.03
N PRO A 153 10.04 15.45 -24.29
CA PRO A 153 9.23 14.83 -25.33
C PRO A 153 8.81 13.42 -24.92
N LEU A 154 7.54 13.09 -25.12
CA LEU A 154 7.01 11.77 -24.84
C LEU A 154 7.64 10.71 -25.75
N ALA A 155 8.05 9.59 -25.15
CA ALA A 155 8.88 8.59 -25.82
C ALA A 155 8.12 7.72 -26.83
N ALA A 156 6.83 7.44 -26.60
CA ALA A 156 5.97 6.69 -27.49
C ALA A 156 4.70 7.47 -27.83
N ASP A 157 4.19 7.34 -29.06
CA ASP A 157 2.93 7.99 -29.47
C ASP A 157 1.71 7.24 -28.92
N THR A 158 1.86 5.94 -28.67
CA THR A 158 0.83 5.06 -28.14
C THR A 158 1.40 4.18 -27.03
N LEU A 159 0.67 4.08 -25.94
CA LEU A 159 0.94 3.17 -24.84
C LEU A 159 -0.22 2.16 -24.75
N VAL A 160 0.09 0.88 -24.60
CA VAL A 160 -0.90 -0.18 -24.48
C VAL A 160 -0.63 -0.97 -23.19
N PHE A 161 -1.63 -1.05 -22.32
CA PHE A 161 -1.59 -1.94 -21.17
C PHE A 161 -2.33 -3.23 -21.47
N ARG A 162 -1.69 -4.36 -21.17
CA ARG A 162 -2.26 -5.70 -21.20
C ARG A 162 -2.03 -6.35 -19.84
N TRP A 163 -2.65 -7.49 -19.59
CA TRP A 163 -2.52 -8.16 -18.29
C TRP A 163 -2.59 -9.68 -18.39
N SER A 164 -1.94 -10.33 -17.43
CA SER A 164 -2.07 -11.75 -17.16
C SER A 164 -1.64 -12.01 -15.71
N THR A 165 -2.39 -12.79 -14.95
CA THR A 165 -2.04 -13.18 -13.58
C THR A 165 -0.78 -14.05 -13.53
N GLU A 166 -0.51 -14.79 -14.60
CA GLU A 166 0.58 -15.76 -14.66
C GLU A 166 1.91 -15.11 -15.12
N SER A 167 2.91 -15.04 -14.23
CA SER A 167 4.24 -14.49 -14.55
C SER A 167 4.89 -15.20 -15.75
N ALA A 168 4.77 -16.53 -15.84
CA ALA A 168 5.30 -17.31 -16.96
C ALA A 168 4.66 -16.91 -18.31
N ALA A 169 3.37 -16.55 -18.33
CA ALA A 169 2.71 -16.06 -19.53
C ALA A 169 3.27 -14.69 -19.95
N ARG A 170 3.47 -13.77 -18.99
CA ARG A 170 4.08 -12.47 -19.23
C ARG A 170 5.51 -12.61 -19.77
N MET A 171 6.28 -13.53 -19.20
CA MET A 171 7.64 -13.84 -19.66
C MET A 171 7.68 -14.35 -21.10
N LEU A 172 6.77 -15.25 -21.49
CA LEU A 172 6.67 -15.75 -22.86
C LEU A 172 6.31 -14.64 -23.86
N GLU A 173 5.42 -13.72 -23.50
CA GLU A 173 5.06 -12.56 -24.32
C GLU A 173 6.28 -11.62 -24.53
N LEU A 174 7.08 -11.39 -23.48
CA LEU A 174 8.30 -10.61 -23.60
C LEU A 174 9.33 -11.30 -24.53
N GLN A 175 9.58 -12.59 -24.33
CA GLN A 175 10.50 -13.37 -25.17
C GLN A 175 10.07 -13.43 -26.64
N SER A 176 8.76 -13.47 -26.91
CA SER A 176 8.24 -13.43 -28.29
C SER A 176 8.29 -12.05 -28.92
N GLY A 177 8.57 -11.01 -28.15
CA GLY A 177 8.61 -9.61 -28.57
C GLY A 177 7.24 -8.98 -28.84
N THR A 178 6.17 -9.54 -28.30
CA THR A 178 4.80 -8.99 -28.39
C THR A 178 4.53 -7.89 -27.37
N ILE A 179 5.35 -7.79 -26.33
CA ILE A 179 5.34 -6.73 -25.33
C ILE A 179 6.74 -6.13 -25.18
N ASP A 180 6.83 -4.91 -24.66
CA ASP A 180 8.09 -4.20 -24.41
C ASP A 180 8.59 -4.37 -22.98
N GLY A 181 7.69 -4.63 -22.03
CA GLY A 181 8.02 -4.92 -20.65
C GLY A 181 6.85 -5.46 -19.86
N PHE A 182 7.15 -6.01 -18.69
CA PHE A 182 6.11 -6.50 -17.77
C PHE A 182 6.49 -6.33 -16.30
N ASP A 183 5.48 -6.27 -15.45
CA ASP A 183 5.58 -6.11 -14.01
C ASP A 183 5.69 -7.46 -13.27
N ASN A 184 6.26 -7.41 -12.07
CA ASN A 184 6.33 -8.53 -11.13
C ASN A 184 6.90 -9.82 -11.75
N VAL A 185 8.17 -9.73 -12.12
CA VAL A 185 8.94 -10.89 -12.62
C VAL A 185 8.96 -11.99 -11.57
N GLY A 186 8.68 -13.22 -12.00
CA GLY A 186 8.83 -14.39 -11.13
C GLY A 186 10.29 -14.56 -10.70
N PRO A 187 10.58 -14.85 -9.42
CA PRO A 187 11.96 -15.01 -8.95
C PRO A 187 12.78 -16.04 -9.74
N ASP A 188 12.15 -17.08 -10.21
CA ASP A 188 12.79 -18.16 -11.01
C ASP A 188 13.22 -17.68 -12.42
N ASP A 189 12.63 -16.57 -12.92
CA ASP A 189 12.93 -16.03 -14.25
C ASP A 189 14.10 -15.04 -14.24
N PHE A 190 14.55 -14.54 -13.08
CA PHE A 190 15.60 -13.52 -12.97
C PHE A 190 16.89 -13.95 -13.71
N ALA A 191 17.40 -15.14 -13.37
CA ALA A 191 18.62 -15.66 -14.01
C ALA A 191 18.46 -15.89 -15.52
N THR A 192 17.26 -16.24 -15.97
CA THR A 192 16.93 -16.42 -17.40
C THR A 192 16.99 -15.08 -18.14
N ILE A 193 16.42 -14.03 -17.55
CA ILE A 193 16.43 -12.68 -18.13
C ILE A 193 17.84 -12.12 -18.17
N GLU A 194 18.62 -12.25 -17.09
CA GLU A 194 20.02 -11.78 -17.03
C GLU A 194 20.94 -12.48 -18.04
N ALA A 195 20.65 -13.73 -18.37
CA ALA A 195 21.43 -14.51 -19.33
C ALA A 195 21.05 -14.22 -20.80
N ASP A 196 19.89 -13.63 -21.05
CA ASP A 196 19.39 -13.33 -22.40
C ASP A 196 19.78 -11.91 -22.85
N PRO A 197 20.69 -11.74 -23.83
CA PRO A 197 21.13 -10.42 -24.28
C PRO A 197 20.02 -9.59 -24.98
N THR A 198 18.87 -10.18 -25.25
CA THR A 198 17.72 -9.48 -25.84
C THR A 198 16.74 -8.93 -24.80
N LEU A 199 17.00 -9.22 -23.53
CA LEU A 199 16.20 -8.82 -22.38
C LEU A 199 17.02 -7.99 -21.39
N GLN A 200 16.35 -7.27 -20.50
CA GLN A 200 16.94 -6.58 -19.37
C GLN A 200 16.05 -6.68 -18.13
N LEU A 201 16.66 -6.87 -16.98
CA LEU A 201 16.02 -6.88 -15.68
C LEU A 201 16.21 -5.53 -14.99
N ALA A 202 15.12 -4.89 -14.60
CA ALA A 202 15.12 -3.68 -13.79
C ALA A 202 14.69 -4.02 -12.36
N LEU A 203 15.67 -4.01 -11.43
CA LEU A 203 15.39 -4.30 -10.02
C LEU A 203 14.63 -3.13 -9.40
N ARG A 204 13.57 -3.45 -8.66
CA ARG A 204 12.75 -2.49 -7.92
C ARG A 204 13.19 -2.47 -6.47
N PRO A 205 13.68 -1.31 -5.96
CA PRO A 205 13.98 -1.14 -4.55
C PRO A 205 12.78 -1.45 -3.67
N ALA A 206 13.01 -2.14 -2.54
CA ALA A 206 11.95 -2.49 -1.64
C ALA A 206 11.41 -1.27 -0.89
N LEU A 207 10.08 -1.09 -0.87
CA LEU A 207 9.37 -0.18 0.03
C LEU A 207 8.45 -0.97 0.97
N ASN A 208 9.01 -2.01 1.58
CA ASN A 208 8.28 -2.88 2.49
C ASN A 208 9.20 -3.38 3.60
N VAL A 209 8.62 -3.93 4.65
CA VAL A 209 9.35 -4.63 5.72
C VAL A 209 8.60 -5.88 6.13
N PHE A 210 9.30 -7.01 6.24
CA PHE A 210 8.86 -8.19 6.96
C PHE A 210 9.45 -8.19 8.36
N TYR A 211 8.64 -8.51 9.37
CA TYR A 211 9.09 -8.58 10.76
C TYR A 211 8.46 -9.75 11.53
N VAL A 212 9.16 -10.17 12.59
CA VAL A 212 8.61 -11.03 13.64
C VAL A 212 8.12 -10.12 14.75
N GLY A 213 6.80 -10.04 14.89
CA GLY A 213 6.14 -9.28 15.95
C GLY A 213 6.12 -10.03 17.28
N MET A 214 6.09 -9.27 18.37
CA MET A 214 5.98 -9.76 19.74
C MET A 214 5.04 -8.86 20.53
N THR A 215 4.03 -9.42 21.18
CA THR A 215 3.18 -8.61 22.07
C THR A 215 3.86 -8.45 23.42
N ASN A 216 4.46 -7.29 23.67
CA ASN A 216 5.36 -6.99 24.78
C ASN A 216 4.66 -6.97 26.16
N THR A 217 3.36 -7.16 26.24
CA THR A 217 2.59 -7.28 27.48
C THR A 217 2.45 -8.73 27.97
N PHE A 218 2.82 -9.70 27.14
CA PHE A 218 2.80 -11.12 27.52
C PHE A 218 4.18 -11.61 27.92
N ALA A 219 4.28 -12.34 29.04
CA ALA A 219 5.51 -13.04 29.40
C ALA A 219 5.78 -14.19 28.41
N PRO A 220 7.05 -14.42 28.00
CA PRO A 220 8.25 -13.76 28.50
C PRO A 220 8.67 -12.52 27.67
N PHE A 221 7.84 -12.07 26.72
CA PHE A 221 8.16 -10.94 25.81
C PHE A 221 8.08 -9.56 26.50
N ASP A 222 7.58 -9.48 27.75
CA ASP A 222 7.67 -8.30 28.61
C ASP A 222 9.10 -7.98 29.05
N ASN A 223 10.02 -8.95 28.98
CA ASN A 223 11.43 -8.77 29.28
C ASN A 223 12.22 -8.38 28.01
N VAL A 224 12.81 -7.19 28.00
CA VAL A 224 13.60 -6.68 26.87
C VAL A 224 14.78 -7.59 26.49
N LYS A 225 15.44 -8.25 27.46
CA LYS A 225 16.55 -9.18 27.17
C LYS A 225 16.09 -10.40 26.39
N VAL A 226 14.87 -10.88 26.61
CA VAL A 226 14.28 -11.96 25.80
C VAL A 226 14.10 -11.51 24.38
N ARG A 227 13.56 -10.31 24.15
CA ARG A 227 13.35 -9.76 22.82
C ARG A 227 14.68 -9.51 22.09
N GLN A 228 15.68 -8.97 22.78
CA GLN A 228 17.04 -8.79 22.23
C GLN A 228 17.71 -10.13 21.90
N ALA A 229 17.54 -11.15 22.73
CA ALA A 229 18.04 -12.50 22.45
C ALA A 229 17.41 -13.09 21.18
N ILE A 230 16.11 -12.91 21.00
CA ILE A 230 15.41 -13.34 19.76
C ILE A 230 15.95 -12.57 18.56
N ALA A 231 16.16 -11.26 18.67
CA ALA A 231 16.71 -10.42 17.59
C ALA A 231 18.10 -10.87 17.14
N MET A 232 18.97 -11.30 18.07
CA MET A 232 20.32 -11.81 17.79
C MET A 232 20.31 -13.29 17.39
N GLY A 233 19.29 -14.05 17.78
CA GLY A 233 19.18 -15.48 17.54
C GLY A 233 18.63 -15.87 16.16
N ILE A 234 18.02 -14.94 15.43
CA ILE A 234 17.48 -15.16 14.07
C ILE A 234 18.51 -14.69 13.03
N ASN A 235 19.01 -15.61 12.19
CA ASN A 235 19.85 -15.29 11.05
C ASN A 235 19.00 -14.77 9.89
N ARG A 236 18.81 -13.46 9.84
CA ARG A 236 17.99 -12.75 8.84
C ARG A 236 18.58 -12.87 7.43
N GLN A 237 19.93 -12.80 7.29
CA GLN A 237 20.59 -12.95 5.99
C GLN A 237 20.29 -14.33 5.38
N ARG A 238 20.36 -15.40 6.19
CA ARG A 238 19.98 -16.75 5.72
C ARG A 238 18.55 -16.81 5.20
N ILE A 239 17.59 -16.12 5.85
CA ILE A 239 16.20 -16.08 5.41
C ILE A 239 16.11 -15.43 4.04
N VAL A 240 16.77 -14.27 3.86
CA VAL A 240 16.79 -13.54 2.58
C VAL A 240 17.44 -14.40 1.49
N ASP A 241 18.64 -14.92 1.72
CA ASP A 241 19.38 -15.73 0.74
C ASP A 241 18.63 -16.99 0.29
N THR A 242 17.73 -17.50 1.15
CA THR A 242 17.04 -18.78 0.89
C THR A 242 15.63 -18.60 0.29
N PHE A 243 14.90 -17.55 0.68
CA PHE A 243 13.46 -17.46 0.42
C PHE A 243 13.04 -16.22 -0.36
N TYR A 244 13.95 -15.28 -0.61
CA TYR A 244 13.62 -14.02 -1.27
C TYR A 244 14.28 -13.92 -2.66
N PRO A 245 13.68 -13.15 -3.58
CA PRO A 245 14.29 -12.87 -4.88
C PRO A 245 15.52 -11.98 -4.75
N VAL A 246 16.35 -11.97 -5.79
CA VAL A 246 17.47 -11.04 -5.94
C VAL A 246 16.96 -9.59 -5.82
N GLY A 247 17.78 -8.73 -5.20
CA GLY A 247 17.38 -7.35 -4.88
C GLY A 247 16.68 -7.20 -3.52
N SER A 248 16.43 -8.31 -2.81
CA SER A 248 15.98 -8.26 -1.42
C SER A 248 17.15 -8.15 -0.46
N GLU A 249 16.94 -7.55 0.70
CA GLU A 249 17.97 -7.36 1.72
C GLU A 249 17.51 -7.72 3.12
N ALA A 250 18.47 -8.15 3.96
CA ALA A 250 18.19 -8.32 5.39
C ALA A 250 18.00 -6.94 6.03
N ALA A 251 16.85 -6.73 6.68
CA ALA A 251 16.49 -5.44 7.23
C ALA A 251 17.47 -5.00 8.32
N THR A 252 18.17 -3.90 8.09
CA THR A 252 19.07 -3.27 9.05
C THR A 252 18.41 -2.14 9.84
N TYR A 253 17.22 -1.72 9.39
CA TYR A 253 16.29 -0.80 10.04
C TYR A 253 14.87 -1.31 9.82
N PHE A 254 13.91 -0.77 10.56
CA PHE A 254 12.50 -1.10 10.31
C PHE A 254 12.00 -0.47 9.00
N THR A 255 12.37 0.78 8.76
CA THR A 255 12.03 1.49 7.52
C THR A 255 13.05 1.17 6.42
N PRO A 256 12.65 0.95 5.17
CA PRO A 256 13.57 0.78 4.03
C PRO A 256 14.48 1.99 3.82
N CYS A 257 15.73 1.74 3.40
CA CYS A 257 16.72 2.81 3.20
C CYS A 257 16.42 3.72 1.99
N ALA A 258 15.56 3.30 1.09
CA ALA A 258 15.08 4.14 0.00
C ALA A 258 14.20 5.33 0.47
N ILE A 259 13.74 5.29 1.72
CA ILE A 259 12.93 6.36 2.31
C ILE A 259 13.84 7.32 3.08
N PRO A 260 13.75 8.65 2.84
CA PRO A 260 14.49 9.63 3.62
C PRO A 260 14.27 9.45 5.12
N ASN A 261 15.36 9.52 5.91
CA ASN A 261 15.39 9.22 7.36
C ASN A 261 15.03 7.76 7.75
N GLY A 262 14.85 6.87 6.79
CA GLY A 262 14.55 5.45 7.07
C GLY A 262 15.70 4.70 7.71
N CYS A 263 16.92 4.96 7.25
CA CYS A 263 18.16 4.27 7.66
C CYS A 263 19.11 5.18 8.42
N VAL A 264 18.61 5.91 9.41
CA VAL A 264 19.43 6.77 10.27
C VAL A 264 19.53 6.20 11.68
N GLY A 265 20.66 6.45 12.35
CA GLY A 265 20.96 5.88 13.68
C GLY A 265 21.75 4.56 13.60
N ASP A 266 21.72 3.77 14.67
CA ASP A 266 22.47 2.53 14.78
C ASP A 266 21.76 1.38 14.03
N PRO A 267 22.47 0.60 13.20
CA PRO A 267 21.88 -0.52 12.48
C PRO A 267 21.47 -1.63 13.46
N TRP A 268 20.51 -2.46 13.03
CA TRP A 268 19.97 -3.57 13.81
C TRP A 268 21.03 -4.60 14.20
N TYR A 269 20.74 -5.41 15.21
CA TYR A 269 21.62 -6.48 15.71
C TYR A 269 22.13 -7.40 14.59
N THR A 270 23.38 -7.80 14.67
CA THR A 270 23.92 -8.90 13.86
C THR A 270 23.54 -10.25 14.47
N PHE A 271 23.48 -11.28 13.63
CA PHE A 271 23.26 -12.65 14.11
C PHE A 271 24.44 -13.12 14.98
N ASP A 272 24.15 -13.50 16.22
CA ASP A 272 25.09 -14.12 17.16
C ASP A 272 24.34 -15.05 18.11
N ALA A 273 24.26 -16.32 17.75
CA ALA A 273 23.55 -17.34 18.53
C ALA A 273 24.17 -17.58 19.92
N VAL A 274 25.48 -17.35 20.08
CA VAL A 274 26.18 -17.54 21.37
C VAL A 274 25.82 -16.42 22.34
N ALA A 275 25.93 -15.16 21.89
CA ALA A 275 25.55 -14.00 22.70
C ALA A 275 24.03 -14.01 22.98
N ALA A 276 23.21 -14.38 21.98
CA ALA A 276 21.75 -14.50 22.13
C ALA A 276 21.37 -15.50 23.23
N LYS A 277 21.99 -16.68 23.25
CA LYS A 277 21.74 -17.71 24.26
C LYS A 277 22.20 -17.27 25.65
N ALA A 278 23.34 -16.58 25.76
CA ALA A 278 23.82 -16.02 27.01
C ALA A 278 22.85 -14.96 27.56
N LEU A 279 22.36 -14.07 26.71
CA LEU A 279 21.42 -13.04 27.08
C LEU A 279 20.07 -13.62 27.52
N LEU A 280 19.59 -14.69 26.86
CA LEU A 280 18.38 -15.41 27.23
C LEU A 280 18.51 -16.08 28.62
N ALA A 281 19.69 -16.64 28.90
CA ALA A 281 19.99 -17.18 30.23
C ALA A 281 20.02 -16.10 31.32
N GLU A 282 20.59 -14.91 31.07
CA GLU A 282 20.51 -13.75 31.95
C GLU A 282 19.08 -13.25 32.18
N ALA A 283 18.21 -13.43 31.20
CA ALA A 283 16.80 -13.11 31.28
C ALA A 283 15.99 -14.12 32.14
N GLY A 284 16.63 -15.20 32.61
CA GLY A 284 16.02 -16.24 33.44
C GLY A 284 15.56 -17.49 32.69
N PHE A 285 15.92 -17.63 31.42
CA PHE A 285 15.52 -18.74 30.55
C PHE A 285 16.73 -19.51 29.99
N PRO A 286 17.62 -20.09 30.84
CA PRO A 286 18.82 -20.80 30.35
C PRO A 286 18.52 -22.04 29.49
N ASP A 287 17.36 -22.64 29.69
CA ASP A 287 16.89 -23.82 28.94
C ASP A 287 15.87 -23.49 27.84
N GLY A 288 15.70 -22.20 27.54
CA GLY A 288 14.67 -21.73 26.61
C GLY A 288 13.26 -21.79 27.21
N PHE A 289 12.24 -21.72 26.33
CA PHE A 289 10.82 -21.78 26.71
C PHE A 289 9.96 -22.24 25.53
N SER A 290 8.68 -22.51 25.78
CA SER A 290 7.71 -22.80 24.72
C SER A 290 6.83 -21.58 24.45
N THR A 291 6.49 -21.36 23.18
CA THR A 291 5.63 -20.28 22.72
C THR A 291 4.89 -20.68 21.45
N LYS A 292 4.12 -19.78 20.86
CA LYS A 292 3.46 -19.93 19.56
C LYS A 292 4.11 -19.02 18.53
N LEU A 293 4.00 -19.39 17.25
CA LEU A 293 4.37 -18.61 16.09
C LEU A 293 3.18 -18.52 15.16
N TYR A 294 2.49 -17.39 15.19
CA TYR A 294 1.29 -17.16 14.42
C TYR A 294 1.59 -16.60 13.04
N TYR A 295 0.85 -17.04 12.03
CA TYR A 295 0.83 -16.39 10.73
C TYR A 295 -0.49 -16.63 9.99
N ARG A 296 -0.75 -15.84 8.95
CA ARG A 296 -1.80 -16.07 7.95
C ARG A 296 -1.17 -16.57 6.65
N ASP A 297 -1.78 -17.52 5.98
CA ASP A 297 -1.25 -18.08 4.72
C ASP A 297 -1.61 -17.18 3.53
N VAL A 298 -0.99 -15.99 3.48
CA VAL A 298 -1.19 -14.98 2.44
C VAL A 298 0.16 -14.47 1.97
N VAL A 299 0.49 -14.72 0.70
CA VAL A 299 1.72 -14.25 0.05
C VAL A 299 1.67 -12.73 -0.12
N ARG A 300 2.79 -12.07 0.21
CA ARG A 300 3.03 -10.63 0.02
C ARG A 300 4.46 -10.40 -0.46
N GLY A 301 4.72 -9.24 -1.10
CA GLY A 301 6.07 -8.86 -1.51
C GLY A 301 7.08 -8.87 -0.36
N TYR A 302 6.67 -8.49 0.83
CA TYR A 302 7.51 -8.58 2.03
C TYR A 302 7.68 -10.00 2.59
N LEU A 303 6.85 -10.97 2.22
CA LEU A 303 6.90 -12.36 2.70
C LEU A 303 6.43 -13.32 1.59
N PRO A 304 7.28 -13.65 0.61
CA PRO A 304 6.89 -14.40 -0.59
C PRO A 304 6.68 -15.89 -0.36
N GLN A 305 7.29 -16.48 0.69
CA GLN A 305 7.22 -17.91 1.01
C GLN A 305 6.83 -18.14 2.47
N VAL A 306 5.59 -17.77 2.83
CA VAL A 306 5.11 -17.64 4.21
C VAL A 306 5.39 -18.89 5.06
N SER A 307 4.92 -20.06 4.65
CA SER A 307 5.05 -21.29 5.44
C SER A 307 6.49 -21.77 5.55
N ASN A 308 7.31 -21.62 4.49
CA ASN A 308 8.72 -21.98 4.49
C ASN A 308 9.52 -21.11 5.45
N VAL A 309 9.28 -19.80 5.43
CA VAL A 309 9.90 -18.84 6.34
C VAL A 309 9.48 -19.09 7.79
N ALA A 310 8.20 -19.41 8.04
CA ALA A 310 7.73 -19.75 9.38
C ALA A 310 8.45 -21.00 9.93
N GLN A 311 8.61 -22.04 9.12
CA GLN A 311 9.34 -23.25 9.51
C GLN A 311 10.84 -22.99 9.73
N ASP A 312 11.46 -22.13 8.91
CA ASP A 312 12.88 -21.78 9.09
C ASP A 312 13.09 -20.98 10.39
N ILE A 313 12.22 -19.99 10.68
CA ILE A 313 12.26 -19.24 11.94
C ILE A 313 12.04 -20.17 13.14
N GLN A 314 11.07 -21.09 13.08
CA GLN A 314 10.83 -22.10 14.13
C GLN A 314 12.10 -22.92 14.37
N ALA A 315 12.75 -23.42 13.32
CA ALA A 315 13.97 -24.22 13.40
C ALA A 315 15.14 -23.42 13.99
N GLN A 316 15.31 -22.15 13.60
CA GLN A 316 16.34 -21.26 14.13
C GLN A 316 16.12 -20.97 15.62
N LEU A 317 14.90 -20.66 16.04
CA LEU A 317 14.55 -20.43 17.44
C LEU A 317 14.87 -21.64 18.32
N LEU A 318 14.55 -22.84 17.84
CA LEU A 318 14.88 -24.07 18.55
C LEU A 318 16.39 -24.31 18.60
N ALA A 319 17.10 -24.23 17.49
CA ALA A 319 18.52 -24.55 17.41
C ALA A 319 19.41 -23.54 18.17
N ASN A 320 19.10 -22.24 18.06
CA ASN A 320 19.95 -21.17 18.57
C ASN A 320 19.60 -20.78 20.01
N LEU A 321 18.32 -20.88 20.42
CA LEU A 321 17.81 -20.38 21.69
C LEU A 321 17.09 -21.43 22.54
N ASN A 322 16.90 -22.64 22.01
CA ASN A 322 16.08 -23.68 22.62
C ASN A 322 14.62 -23.21 22.89
N ILE A 323 14.12 -22.27 22.05
CA ILE A 323 12.73 -21.80 22.08
C ILE A 323 11.91 -22.73 21.20
N ASN A 324 10.94 -23.43 21.79
CA ASN A 324 10.03 -24.31 21.08
C ASN A 324 8.78 -23.54 20.68
N ALA A 325 8.72 -23.06 19.43
CA ALA A 325 7.61 -22.30 18.88
C ALA A 325 6.64 -23.23 18.14
N GLU A 326 5.38 -23.35 18.60
CA GLU A 326 4.30 -24.03 17.91
C GLU A 326 3.77 -23.14 16.77
N ILE A 327 3.78 -23.64 15.53
CA ILE A 327 3.23 -22.92 14.40
C ILE A 327 1.70 -22.96 14.44
N VAL A 328 1.06 -21.79 14.40
CA VAL A 328 -0.40 -21.62 14.38
C VAL A 328 -0.80 -20.78 13.16
N VAL A 329 -1.50 -21.44 12.22
CA VAL A 329 -2.07 -20.74 11.04
C VAL A 329 -3.44 -20.21 11.39
N MET A 330 -3.66 -18.92 11.16
CA MET A 330 -4.93 -18.25 11.42
C MET A 330 -5.61 -17.83 10.12
N GLU A 331 -6.95 -17.69 10.19
CA GLU A 331 -7.70 -17.00 9.13
C GLU A 331 -7.23 -15.53 9.02
N SER A 332 -7.21 -15.00 7.78
CA SER A 332 -6.54 -13.72 7.50
C SER A 332 -7.14 -12.53 8.26
N GLY A 333 -8.47 -12.40 8.28
CA GLY A 333 -9.16 -11.30 8.97
C GLY A 333 -8.95 -11.36 10.49
N ALA A 334 -9.15 -12.53 11.09
CA ALA A 334 -8.92 -12.77 12.51
C ALA A 334 -7.46 -12.52 12.92
N PHE A 335 -6.49 -12.91 12.07
CA PHE A 335 -5.08 -12.67 12.33
C PHE A 335 -4.76 -11.16 12.38
N ILE A 336 -5.27 -10.37 11.43
CA ILE A 336 -5.04 -8.92 11.37
C ILE A 336 -5.70 -8.24 12.57
N GLU A 337 -6.93 -8.61 12.92
CA GLU A 337 -7.62 -8.07 14.10
C GLU A 337 -6.85 -8.36 15.40
N GLU A 338 -6.46 -9.61 15.63
CA GLU A 338 -5.78 -10.03 16.87
C GLU A 338 -4.37 -9.44 16.97
N SER A 339 -3.61 -9.39 15.86
CA SER A 339 -2.26 -8.78 15.86
C SER A 339 -2.34 -7.26 16.05
N GLY A 340 -3.24 -6.57 15.36
CA GLY A 340 -3.42 -5.13 15.47
C GLY A 340 -3.84 -4.67 16.87
N ALA A 341 -4.64 -5.47 17.56
CA ALA A 341 -5.08 -5.22 18.93
C ALA A 341 -4.09 -5.70 20.01
N GLY A 342 -2.93 -6.26 19.66
CA GLY A 342 -1.94 -6.76 20.62
C GLY A 342 -2.44 -7.92 21.48
N ARG A 343 -3.25 -8.82 20.92
CA ARG A 343 -3.85 -9.95 21.66
C ARG A 343 -3.19 -11.31 21.39
N LEU A 344 -2.22 -11.39 20.48
CA LEU A 344 -1.49 -12.63 20.20
C LEU A 344 -0.46 -12.91 21.32
N ASP A 345 -0.58 -14.04 22.00
CA ASP A 345 0.23 -14.46 23.14
C ASP A 345 1.57 -15.13 22.74
N GLY A 346 2.11 -14.82 21.57
CA GLY A 346 3.31 -15.41 21.01
C GLY A 346 4.04 -14.51 20.04
N LEU A 347 4.86 -15.14 19.22
CA LEU A 347 5.48 -14.53 18.05
C LEU A 347 4.49 -14.52 16.89
N TYR A 348 4.59 -13.55 15.99
CA TYR A 348 3.77 -13.54 14.79
C TYR A 348 4.52 -12.96 13.58
N LEU A 349 4.17 -13.45 12.39
CA LEU A 349 4.79 -13.05 11.12
C LEU A 349 3.88 -12.05 10.40
N LEU A 350 4.33 -10.81 10.26
CA LEU A 350 3.60 -9.77 9.57
C LEU A 350 4.59 -8.82 8.87
N GLY A 351 4.11 -7.93 8.07
CA GLY A 351 4.91 -6.92 7.40
C GLY A 351 4.07 -5.75 6.96
N TRP A 352 4.72 -4.78 6.36
CA TRP A 352 4.14 -3.55 5.88
C TRP A 352 4.67 -3.20 4.49
N GLY A 353 3.84 -2.67 3.62
CA GLY A 353 4.22 -2.02 2.37
C GLY A 353 3.91 -0.53 2.45
N ALA A 354 4.72 0.30 1.82
CA ALA A 354 4.49 1.74 1.85
C ALA A 354 3.21 2.12 1.07
N ASP A 355 2.33 2.90 1.71
CA ASP A 355 1.25 3.61 1.02
C ASP A 355 1.79 4.91 0.39
N TYR A 356 2.64 5.62 1.13
CA TYR A 356 3.41 6.76 0.66
C TYR A 356 4.85 6.71 1.20
N PRO A 357 5.87 7.16 0.43
CA PRO A 357 7.27 6.98 0.76
C PRO A 357 7.76 8.02 1.79
N HIS A 358 7.27 7.94 3.00
CA HIS A 358 7.70 8.76 4.13
C HIS A 358 7.89 7.90 5.38
N VAL A 359 8.85 8.28 6.22
CA VAL A 359 9.18 7.52 7.44
C VAL A 359 7.99 7.37 8.39
N THR A 360 7.08 8.34 8.43
CA THR A 360 5.86 8.28 9.25
C THR A 360 4.92 7.13 8.86
N ASN A 361 4.89 6.74 7.60
CA ASN A 361 4.09 5.58 7.14
C ASN A 361 4.56 4.25 7.76
N PHE A 362 5.81 4.17 8.14
CA PHE A 362 6.40 3.01 8.81
C PHE A 362 6.40 3.18 10.34
N LEU A 363 6.99 4.29 10.83
CA LEU A 363 7.28 4.42 12.26
C LEU A 363 6.05 4.87 13.07
N ASP A 364 5.29 5.85 12.61
CA ASP A 364 4.12 6.36 13.35
C ASP A 364 3.00 5.32 13.40
N TYR A 365 2.81 4.60 12.29
CA TYR A 365 1.81 3.54 12.19
C TYR A 365 2.08 2.37 13.16
N HIS A 366 3.38 2.02 13.38
CA HIS A 366 3.75 0.85 14.19
C HIS A 366 4.15 1.19 15.63
N PHE A 367 4.68 2.39 15.87
CA PHE A 367 5.27 2.77 17.16
C PHE A 367 4.70 4.06 17.75
N GLY A 368 3.63 4.60 17.14
CA GLY A 368 2.92 5.77 17.64
C GLY A 368 2.32 5.54 19.03
N LYS A 369 2.00 6.63 19.72
CA LYS A 369 1.56 6.61 21.13
C LYS A 369 0.36 5.72 21.40
N ASP A 370 -0.59 5.66 20.47
CA ASP A 370 -1.86 4.95 20.65
C ASP A 370 -1.91 3.58 19.94
N VAL A 371 -0.76 3.14 19.37
CA VAL A 371 -0.65 1.86 18.67
C VAL A 371 -0.56 0.71 19.66
N GLN A 372 -1.36 -0.34 19.47
CA GLN A 372 -1.43 -1.50 20.38
C GLN A 372 -0.78 -2.77 19.81
N GLN A 373 -0.39 -2.77 18.56
CA GLN A 373 0.07 -3.97 17.83
C GLN A 373 1.19 -4.73 18.55
N PHE A 374 2.16 -4.04 19.15
CA PHE A 374 3.23 -4.66 19.94
C PHE A 374 2.97 -4.64 21.45
N GLY A 375 1.76 -4.28 21.87
CA GLY A 375 1.37 -4.19 23.28
C GLY A 375 1.82 -2.87 23.92
N THR A 376 2.97 -2.87 24.59
CA THR A 376 3.50 -1.65 25.25
C THR A 376 3.98 -0.65 24.22
N THR A 377 3.58 0.63 24.35
CA THR A 377 4.16 1.77 23.65
C THR A 377 5.27 2.41 24.51
N PHE A 378 6.29 2.93 23.84
CA PHE A 378 7.50 3.43 24.50
C PHE A 378 7.66 4.94 24.25
N PRO A 379 7.63 5.79 25.31
CA PRO A 379 7.83 7.23 25.18
C PRO A 379 9.13 7.60 24.47
N GLU A 380 10.20 6.82 24.69
CA GLU A 380 11.50 7.00 24.05
C GLU A 380 11.42 6.91 22.51
N ILE A 381 10.40 6.21 22.00
CA ILE A 381 10.13 6.12 20.56
C ILE A 381 9.14 7.20 20.15
N TYR A 382 7.89 7.16 20.69
CA TYR A 382 6.81 7.98 20.13
C TYR A 382 6.97 9.49 20.38
N ASP A 383 7.65 9.94 21.46
CA ASP A 383 7.91 11.37 21.68
C ASP A 383 8.83 11.94 20.59
N ASN A 384 9.83 11.14 20.12
CA ASN A 384 10.68 11.51 19.01
C ASN A 384 9.93 11.48 17.68
N LEU A 385 9.04 10.51 17.45
CA LEU A 385 8.20 10.48 16.24
C LEU A 385 7.28 11.70 16.16
N ILE A 386 6.63 12.06 17.28
CA ILE A 386 5.78 13.26 17.37
C ILE A 386 6.60 14.52 17.06
N ALA A 387 7.81 14.65 17.63
CA ALA A 387 8.66 15.82 17.39
C ALA A 387 9.17 15.89 15.94
N GLY A 388 9.64 14.78 15.37
CA GLY A 388 10.09 14.71 13.98
C GLY A 388 8.97 14.91 12.97
N GLY A 389 7.76 14.39 13.26
CA GLY A 389 6.57 14.53 12.43
C GLY A 389 6.01 15.96 12.33
N GLN A 390 6.51 16.88 13.15
CA GLN A 390 6.17 18.31 13.07
C GLN A 390 7.10 19.11 12.13
N ILE A 391 8.14 18.49 11.60
CA ILE A 391 9.18 19.17 10.80
C ILE A 391 9.03 18.74 9.34
N GLY A 392 8.56 19.64 8.48
CA GLY A 392 8.30 19.38 7.06
C GLY A 392 9.54 19.28 6.18
N ILE A 393 10.75 19.57 6.72
CA ILE A 393 12.02 19.44 6.00
C ILE A 393 12.76 18.20 6.54
N PRO A 394 12.92 17.13 5.74
CA PRO A 394 13.48 15.86 6.22
C PRO A 394 14.86 15.98 6.89
N ALA A 395 15.74 16.85 6.38
CA ALA A 395 17.08 17.05 6.94
C ALA A 395 17.05 17.65 8.36
N ASP A 396 16.07 18.48 8.67
CA ASP A 396 15.94 19.12 9.99
C ASP A 396 15.32 18.14 11.02
N ALA A 397 14.58 17.12 10.53
CA ALA A 397 13.95 16.09 11.35
C ALA A 397 14.88 14.91 11.69
N GLU A 398 16.03 14.77 11.00
CA GLU A 398 16.92 13.59 11.06
C GLU A 398 17.29 13.19 12.50
N SER A 399 17.62 14.16 13.35
CA SER A 399 18.05 13.87 14.73
C SER A 399 16.98 13.18 15.57
N TYR A 400 15.70 13.46 15.33
CA TYR A 400 14.58 12.81 16.01
C TYR A 400 14.39 11.36 15.51
N TYR A 401 14.54 11.13 14.21
CA TYR A 401 14.44 9.79 13.64
C TYR A 401 15.66 8.92 14.01
N ILE A 402 16.86 9.50 14.18
CA ILE A 402 18.01 8.81 14.79
C ILE A 402 17.64 8.32 16.20
N ALA A 403 17.10 9.21 17.02
CA ALA A 403 16.72 8.86 18.41
C ALA A 403 15.61 7.79 18.44
N ALA A 404 14.59 7.90 17.58
CA ALA A 404 13.52 6.92 17.48
C ALA A 404 14.03 5.54 17.03
N ASN A 405 14.83 5.47 15.96
CA ASN A 405 15.40 4.22 15.45
C ASN A 405 16.32 3.55 16.48
N ASN A 406 17.13 4.31 17.21
CA ASN A 406 17.98 3.77 18.27
C ASN A 406 17.15 3.21 19.43
N ALA A 407 16.07 3.90 19.82
CA ALA A 407 15.14 3.40 20.85
C ALA A 407 14.40 2.14 20.37
N ILE A 408 13.94 2.08 19.11
CA ILE A 408 13.34 0.87 18.52
C ILE A 408 14.32 -0.31 18.60
N ARG A 409 15.59 -0.07 18.24
CA ARG A 409 16.64 -1.08 18.32
C ARG A 409 16.90 -1.54 19.77
N GLU A 410 16.97 -0.64 20.73
CA GLU A 410 17.25 -0.97 22.13
C GLU A 410 16.10 -1.70 22.81
N LEU A 411 14.87 -1.25 22.56
CA LEU A 411 13.66 -1.77 23.21
C LEU A 411 13.08 -3.01 22.51
N VAL A 412 13.45 -3.23 21.24
CA VAL A 412 13.06 -4.40 20.42
C VAL A 412 11.55 -4.70 20.52
N PRO A 413 10.66 -3.77 20.13
CA PRO A 413 9.22 -4.10 20.12
C PRO A 413 8.88 -5.26 19.16
N MET A 414 9.67 -5.44 18.10
CA MET A 414 9.60 -6.51 17.09
C MET A 414 11.01 -6.79 16.56
N VAL A 415 11.16 -7.75 15.66
CA VAL A 415 12.43 -8.01 14.95
C VAL A 415 12.21 -7.78 13.44
N PRO A 416 12.79 -6.74 12.82
CA PRO A 416 12.72 -6.57 11.36
C PRO A 416 13.61 -7.65 10.71
N ILE A 417 13.08 -8.31 9.68
CA ILE A 417 13.74 -9.46 9.06
C ILE A 417 14.28 -9.12 7.67
N ALA A 418 13.40 -8.63 6.79
CA ALA A 418 13.74 -8.43 5.38
C ALA A 418 13.00 -7.24 4.78
N HIS A 419 13.62 -6.64 3.76
CA HIS A 419 12.96 -5.80 2.76
C HIS A 419 12.92 -6.60 1.47
N GLY A 420 11.72 -6.99 1.04
CA GLY A 420 11.50 -7.84 -0.13
C GLY A 420 11.56 -7.03 -1.42
N GLY A 421 12.57 -7.26 -2.24
CA GLY A 421 12.70 -6.68 -3.57
C GLY A 421 11.77 -7.34 -4.59
N SER A 422 11.58 -6.66 -5.72
CA SER A 422 10.89 -7.19 -6.90
C SER A 422 11.60 -6.68 -8.16
N ALA A 423 11.06 -7.00 -9.34
CA ALA A 423 11.64 -6.52 -10.59
C ALA A 423 10.57 -6.34 -11.66
N ALA A 424 10.86 -5.45 -12.59
CA ALA A 424 10.25 -5.39 -13.91
C ALA A 424 11.23 -5.94 -14.95
N ALA A 425 10.72 -6.51 -16.04
CA ALA A 425 11.54 -6.96 -17.16
C ALA A 425 11.16 -6.24 -18.44
N TYR A 426 12.17 -6.02 -19.28
CA TYR A 426 12.02 -5.29 -20.52
C TYR A 426 12.79 -5.96 -21.66
N ARG A 427 12.45 -5.62 -22.89
CA ARG A 427 13.33 -5.87 -24.03
C ARG A 427 14.60 -5.03 -23.88
N ALA A 428 15.75 -5.56 -24.32
CA ALA A 428 17.04 -4.88 -24.18
C ALA A 428 17.13 -3.55 -24.96
N ASP A 429 16.28 -3.34 -25.98
CA ASP A 429 16.22 -2.12 -26.77
C ASP A 429 15.34 -1.02 -26.16
N VAL A 430 14.69 -1.26 -25.02
CA VAL A 430 13.95 -0.23 -24.29
C VAL A 430 14.94 0.67 -23.56
N GLU A 431 14.91 1.95 -23.91
CA GLU A 431 15.67 2.99 -23.21
C GLU A 431 14.88 3.51 -22.00
N ASN A 432 15.56 3.79 -20.90
CA ASN A 432 14.97 4.22 -19.63
C ASN A 432 13.90 3.25 -19.07
N PRO A 433 14.25 1.97 -18.87
CA PRO A 433 13.34 1.03 -18.21
C PRO A 433 13.04 1.50 -16.79
N GLN A 434 11.77 1.40 -16.38
CA GLN A 434 11.36 1.85 -15.06
C GLN A 434 11.08 0.69 -14.12
N ALA A 435 11.45 0.86 -12.85
CA ALA A 435 11.15 -0.04 -11.76
C ALA A 435 10.88 0.81 -10.50
N SER A 436 9.78 1.55 -10.53
CA SER A 436 9.40 2.44 -9.42
C SER A 436 9.27 1.65 -8.11
N PRO A 437 9.90 2.09 -7.01
CA PRO A 437 9.71 1.47 -5.70
C PRO A 437 8.25 1.40 -5.26
N LEU A 438 7.44 2.37 -5.73
CA LEU A 438 6.00 2.46 -5.46
C LEU A 438 5.13 1.64 -6.41
N THR A 439 5.75 0.90 -7.37
CA THR A 439 5.02 0.19 -8.44
C THR A 439 4.20 1.12 -9.35
N SER A 440 4.52 2.39 -9.36
CA SER A 440 3.90 3.43 -10.19
C SER A 440 4.90 3.91 -11.25
N GLU A 441 4.93 3.19 -12.37
CA GLU A 441 5.76 3.52 -13.52
C GLU A 441 5.01 4.49 -14.45
N VAL A 442 5.62 5.65 -14.75
CA VAL A 442 5.13 6.60 -15.77
C VAL A 442 5.88 6.37 -17.07
N PHE A 443 5.26 5.69 -18.02
CA PHE A 443 5.93 5.26 -19.26
C PHE A 443 6.16 6.37 -20.31
N ALA A 444 5.81 7.60 -20.00
CA ALA A 444 6.09 8.76 -20.83
C ALA A 444 7.56 8.89 -21.23
N TYR A 445 8.48 8.36 -20.41
CA TYR A 445 9.93 8.47 -20.59
C TYR A 445 10.59 7.16 -21.03
N SER A 446 9.85 6.06 -21.12
CA SER A 446 10.36 4.75 -21.55
C SER A 446 10.24 4.60 -23.05
N LYS A 447 11.38 4.65 -23.76
CA LYS A 447 11.40 4.61 -25.22
C LYS A 447 11.53 3.16 -25.73
N PRO A 448 10.60 2.67 -26.55
CA PRO A 448 10.61 1.29 -27.08
C PRO A 448 11.53 1.13 -28.32
N GLY A 449 12.82 1.51 -28.21
CA GLY A 449 13.74 1.52 -29.33
C GLY A 449 13.26 2.44 -30.48
N ASP A 450 13.15 1.91 -31.69
CA ASP A 450 12.67 2.65 -32.88
C ASP A 450 11.13 2.54 -33.09
N ARG A 451 10.40 1.92 -32.16
CA ARG A 451 8.95 1.76 -32.24
C ARG A 451 8.22 2.97 -31.69
N ASN A 452 7.01 3.25 -32.19
CA ASN A 452 6.13 4.33 -31.72
C ASN A 452 5.06 3.84 -30.72
N ILE A 453 5.03 2.53 -30.46
CA ILE A 453 4.08 1.90 -29.54
C ILE A 453 4.88 1.24 -28.42
N PHE A 454 4.52 1.52 -27.18
CA PHE A 454 5.04 0.84 -26.02
C PHE A 454 3.95 -0.09 -25.46
N VAL A 455 4.23 -1.37 -25.30
CA VAL A 455 3.29 -2.37 -24.79
C VAL A 455 3.77 -2.86 -23.42
N TRP A 456 3.02 -2.52 -22.38
CA TRP A 456 3.25 -2.96 -21.02
C TRP A 456 2.31 -4.09 -20.61
N MET A 457 2.79 -5.04 -19.82
CA MET A 457 1.96 -6.11 -19.30
C MET A 457 2.04 -6.18 -17.79
N GLN A 458 0.90 -6.01 -17.11
CA GLN A 458 0.78 -6.07 -15.65
C GLN A 458 0.02 -7.34 -15.20
N ASN A 459 -0.10 -7.55 -13.88
CA ASN A 459 -0.69 -8.80 -13.37
C ASN A 459 -2.20 -8.87 -13.51
N ALA A 460 -2.90 -7.73 -13.45
CA ALA A 460 -4.36 -7.70 -13.51
C ALA A 460 -4.85 -6.55 -14.38
N GLU A 461 -6.11 -6.65 -14.81
CA GLU A 461 -6.85 -5.55 -15.40
C GLU A 461 -7.06 -4.45 -14.37
N PRO A 462 -6.89 -3.16 -14.73
CA PRO A 462 -7.34 -2.08 -13.85
C PRO A 462 -8.82 -2.22 -13.52
N ILE A 463 -9.20 -1.92 -12.28
CA ILE A 463 -10.61 -1.90 -11.88
C ILE A 463 -11.29 -0.70 -12.53
N SER A 464 -10.68 0.48 -12.34
CA SER A 464 -11.08 1.73 -13.00
C SER A 464 -9.86 2.61 -13.30
N MET A 465 -10.09 3.75 -13.95
CA MET A 465 -9.10 4.82 -14.16
C MET A 465 -9.36 6.02 -13.23
N PHE A 466 -10.27 5.89 -12.26
CA PHE A 466 -10.62 6.96 -11.34
C PHE A 466 -9.74 6.88 -10.09
N CYS A 467 -8.50 7.40 -10.18
CA CYS A 467 -7.47 7.30 -9.15
C CYS A 467 -7.97 7.60 -7.73
N ALA A 468 -8.88 8.55 -7.58
CA ALA A 468 -9.36 9.02 -6.27
C ALA A 468 -10.08 7.93 -5.45
N ASP A 469 -10.64 6.91 -6.11
CA ASP A 469 -11.41 5.83 -5.48
C ASP A 469 -10.70 4.46 -5.57
N GLU A 470 -9.45 4.42 -6.09
CA GLU A 470 -8.71 3.18 -6.29
C GLU A 470 -7.64 2.96 -5.23
N THR A 471 -7.39 1.68 -4.92
CA THR A 471 -6.38 1.25 -3.96
C THR A 471 -5.44 0.17 -4.52
N ASP A 472 -5.75 -0.41 -5.66
CA ASP A 472 -4.89 -1.43 -6.29
C ASP A 472 -3.82 -0.82 -7.20
N GLY A 473 -2.64 -1.44 -7.20
CA GLY A 473 -1.48 -0.92 -7.93
C GLY A 473 -1.64 -0.91 -9.44
N GLU A 474 -2.44 -1.80 -10.01
CA GLU A 474 -2.68 -1.91 -11.44
C GLU A 474 -3.56 -0.77 -11.95
N SER A 475 -4.60 -0.38 -11.19
CA SER A 475 -5.45 0.78 -11.48
C SER A 475 -4.68 2.08 -11.28
N LEU A 476 -3.95 2.23 -10.17
CA LEU A 476 -3.15 3.42 -9.90
C LEU A 476 -2.08 3.65 -10.95
N ARG A 477 -1.33 2.61 -11.37
CA ARG A 477 -0.35 2.71 -12.47
C ARG A 477 -1.00 3.15 -13.78
N ALA A 478 -2.18 2.64 -14.09
CA ALA A 478 -2.87 3.00 -15.33
C ALA A 478 -3.37 4.45 -15.28
N CYS A 479 -3.94 4.88 -14.16
CA CYS A 479 -4.44 6.25 -14.03
C CYS A 479 -3.32 7.30 -14.02
N GLU A 480 -2.13 6.99 -13.50
CA GLU A 480 -0.97 7.89 -13.50
C GLU A 480 -0.45 8.24 -14.91
N GLN A 481 -0.79 7.45 -15.93
CA GLN A 481 -0.48 7.84 -17.31
C GLN A 481 -1.32 9.03 -17.78
N VAL A 482 -2.47 9.28 -17.14
CA VAL A 482 -3.53 10.21 -17.55
C VAL A 482 -3.66 11.37 -16.57
N MET A 483 -3.52 11.10 -15.28
CA MET A 483 -3.79 12.03 -14.19
C MET A 483 -2.49 12.54 -13.55
N GLN A 484 -2.52 13.73 -12.98
CA GLN A 484 -1.39 14.28 -12.22
C GLN A 484 -1.86 14.92 -10.91
N SER A 485 -1.03 14.82 -9.89
CA SER A 485 -1.19 15.46 -8.58
C SER A 485 -0.41 16.79 -8.52
N LEU A 486 -0.51 17.50 -7.40
CA LEU A 486 0.24 18.75 -7.20
C LEU A 486 1.76 18.52 -7.16
N TYR A 487 2.18 17.41 -6.61
CA TYR A 487 3.55 16.89 -6.63
C TYR A 487 3.56 15.51 -7.27
N SER A 488 4.71 15.03 -7.66
CA SER A 488 4.97 13.65 -8.13
C SER A 488 6.13 13.06 -7.35
N TYR A 489 6.40 11.79 -7.57
CA TYR A 489 7.63 11.17 -7.11
C TYR A 489 8.69 11.18 -8.22
N GLU A 490 9.96 11.27 -7.82
CA GLU A 490 11.10 11.09 -8.71
C GLU A 490 10.99 9.77 -9.48
N VAL A 491 11.31 9.80 -10.76
CA VAL A 491 11.30 8.59 -11.60
C VAL A 491 12.26 7.54 -11.03
N ASN A 492 11.77 6.34 -10.76
CA ASN A 492 12.48 5.26 -10.08
C ASN A 492 12.95 5.61 -8.65
N GLY A 493 12.44 6.66 -8.04
CA GLY A 493 12.80 7.13 -6.72
C GLY A 493 11.61 7.27 -5.78
N THR A 494 11.86 7.90 -4.63
CA THR A 494 10.87 8.17 -3.59
C THR A 494 10.83 9.63 -3.17
N ALA A 495 11.77 10.44 -3.63
CA ALA A 495 11.78 11.87 -3.38
C ALA A 495 10.60 12.54 -4.08
N THR A 496 10.05 13.58 -3.47
CA THR A 496 8.94 14.33 -4.07
C THR A 496 9.47 15.44 -4.96
N GLU A 497 8.83 15.59 -6.13
CA GLU A 497 9.14 16.62 -7.11
C GLU A 497 7.91 17.48 -7.43
N PRO A 498 8.10 18.77 -7.77
CA PRO A 498 7.03 19.63 -8.28
C PRO A 498 6.38 19.09 -9.55
N ALA A 499 5.04 19.01 -9.58
CA ALA A 499 4.26 18.63 -10.76
C ALA A 499 3.28 19.76 -11.14
N LEU A 500 2.00 19.67 -10.82
CA LEU A 500 1.03 20.73 -11.06
C LEU A 500 1.26 21.96 -10.16
N ALA A 501 1.92 21.79 -9.03
CA ALA A 501 2.46 22.92 -8.25
C ALA A 501 3.96 23.12 -8.59
N GLU A 502 4.40 24.35 -8.77
CA GLU A 502 5.83 24.72 -8.91
C GLU A 502 6.53 24.65 -7.55
N SER A 503 5.80 24.94 -6.48
CA SER A 503 6.29 24.85 -5.11
C SER A 503 5.16 24.72 -4.11
N CYS A 504 5.39 24.03 -2.99
CA CYS A 504 4.57 24.11 -1.79
C CYS A 504 5.49 24.38 -0.60
N THR A 505 5.26 25.48 0.09
CA THR A 505 6.12 25.94 1.19
C THR A 505 5.37 25.86 2.52
N PRO A 506 5.91 25.18 3.54
CA PRO A 506 5.30 25.12 4.86
C PRO A 506 5.60 26.38 5.67
N ASN A 507 4.73 26.67 6.64
CA ASN A 507 5.07 27.55 7.77
C ASN A 507 6.00 26.81 8.76
N ALA A 508 6.40 27.48 9.85
CA ALA A 508 7.42 26.96 10.77
C ALA A 508 7.05 25.63 11.47
N ASP A 509 5.77 25.33 11.61
CA ASP A 509 5.27 24.12 12.28
C ASP A 509 4.51 23.16 11.35
N SER A 510 4.64 23.37 10.03
CA SER A 510 4.00 22.55 8.98
C SER A 510 2.48 22.40 9.11
N THR A 511 1.82 23.37 9.74
CA THR A 511 0.34 23.44 9.83
C THR A 511 -0.29 24.25 8.69
N VAL A 512 0.48 25.04 7.97
CA VAL A 512 0.03 25.80 6.81
C VAL A 512 0.99 25.58 5.64
N TRP A 513 0.45 25.15 4.51
CA TRP A 513 1.20 24.95 3.27
C TRP A 513 0.65 25.86 2.19
N VAL A 514 1.53 26.67 1.58
CA VAL A 514 1.18 27.55 0.46
C VAL A 514 1.76 26.94 -0.82
N CYS A 515 0.89 26.51 -1.72
CA CYS A 515 1.25 25.92 -3.00
C CYS A 515 1.03 26.93 -4.13
N VAL A 516 2.08 27.23 -4.88
CA VAL A 516 2.04 28.02 -6.12
C VAL A 516 1.87 27.06 -7.28
N LEU A 517 0.83 27.25 -8.07
CA LEU A 517 0.46 26.37 -9.16
C LEU A 517 1.17 26.75 -10.46
N ARG A 518 1.44 25.75 -11.28
CA ARG A 518 1.99 25.91 -12.63
C ARG A 518 0.97 26.58 -13.53
N GLN A 519 1.41 27.59 -14.28
CA GLN A 519 0.55 28.35 -15.17
C GLN A 519 0.54 27.75 -16.59
N GLY A 520 -0.58 27.89 -17.29
CA GLY A 520 -0.74 27.49 -18.70
C GLY A 520 -0.89 25.98 -18.91
N VAL A 521 -1.09 25.21 -17.82
CA VAL A 521 -1.45 23.80 -17.91
C VAL A 521 -2.89 23.66 -18.37
N LYS A 522 -3.13 22.71 -19.28
CA LYS A 522 -4.46 22.37 -19.77
C LYS A 522 -4.82 20.93 -19.43
N PHE A 523 -6.10 20.74 -19.13
CA PHE A 523 -6.67 19.39 -19.09
C PHE A 523 -6.88 18.85 -20.52
N HIS A 524 -7.10 17.55 -20.62
CA HIS A 524 -7.28 16.83 -21.91
C HIS A 524 -8.47 17.34 -22.74
N ASP A 525 -9.45 17.99 -22.15
CA ASP A 525 -10.60 18.61 -22.82
C ASP A 525 -10.32 20.05 -23.28
N GLY A 526 -9.13 20.59 -22.95
CA GLY A 526 -8.67 21.91 -23.31
C GLY A 526 -9.01 22.99 -22.27
N SER A 527 -9.70 22.69 -21.17
CA SER A 527 -9.93 23.61 -20.06
C SER A 527 -8.60 23.96 -19.36
N ASP A 528 -8.54 25.13 -18.77
CA ASP A 528 -7.36 25.61 -18.05
C ASP A 528 -7.34 25.04 -16.62
N PHE A 529 -6.16 24.66 -16.13
CA PHE A 529 -5.97 24.25 -14.74
C PHE A 529 -5.74 25.48 -13.86
N ASP A 530 -6.51 25.58 -12.75
CA ASP A 530 -6.35 26.62 -11.75
C ASP A 530 -6.58 26.13 -10.30
N ALA A 531 -6.50 27.05 -9.34
CA ALA A 531 -6.64 26.75 -7.93
C ALA A 531 -8.05 26.27 -7.52
N THR A 532 -9.08 26.57 -8.30
CA THR A 532 -10.46 26.10 -8.01
C THR A 532 -10.64 24.63 -8.31
N ASP A 533 -9.88 24.07 -9.27
CA ASP A 533 -9.85 22.63 -9.54
C ASP A 533 -9.33 21.83 -8.34
N VAL A 534 -8.29 22.36 -7.69
CA VAL A 534 -7.73 21.75 -6.48
C VAL A 534 -8.79 21.73 -5.37
N VAL A 535 -9.47 22.86 -5.11
CA VAL A 535 -10.50 22.93 -4.07
C VAL A 535 -11.68 21.99 -4.38
N ALA A 536 -12.12 21.93 -5.64
CA ALA A 536 -13.20 21.06 -6.09
C ALA A 536 -12.83 19.58 -5.96
N THR A 537 -11.61 19.20 -6.35
CA THR A 537 -11.10 17.83 -6.23
C THR A 537 -11.08 17.37 -4.78
N PHE A 538 -10.51 18.16 -3.88
CA PHE A 538 -10.49 17.80 -2.45
C PHE A 538 -11.87 17.81 -1.83
N ASN A 539 -12.79 18.70 -2.24
CA ASN A 539 -14.19 18.64 -1.81
C ASN A 539 -14.86 17.32 -2.26
N MET A 540 -14.58 16.88 -3.47
CA MET A 540 -15.10 15.61 -4.00
C MET A 540 -14.61 14.42 -3.16
N GLY A 541 -13.30 14.29 -2.93
CA GLY A 541 -12.69 13.15 -2.23
C GLY A 541 -12.91 13.16 -0.71
N LEU A 542 -13.02 14.32 -0.07
CA LEU A 542 -13.26 14.45 1.38
C LEU A 542 -14.75 14.34 1.75
N ASN A 543 -15.64 14.10 0.78
CA ASN A 543 -17.08 13.97 0.95
C ASN A 543 -17.55 12.53 0.69
N PRO A 544 -17.89 11.74 1.72
CA PRO A 544 -18.36 10.37 1.55
C PRO A 544 -19.68 10.27 0.75
N GLY A 545 -20.45 11.36 0.71
CA GLY A 545 -21.67 11.47 -0.09
C GLY A 545 -21.41 11.93 -1.52
N SER A 546 -20.15 12.04 -1.95
CA SER A 546 -19.83 12.43 -3.32
C SER A 546 -20.41 11.43 -4.31
N PRO A 547 -21.08 11.91 -5.36
CA PRO A 547 -21.65 11.03 -6.37
C PRO A 547 -20.59 10.30 -7.22
N TYR A 548 -19.31 10.61 -7.08
CA TYR A 548 -18.19 9.94 -7.74
C TYR A 548 -17.67 8.72 -7.00
N HIS A 549 -18.00 8.56 -5.72
CA HIS A 549 -17.68 7.35 -5.00
C HIS A 549 -18.49 6.18 -5.55
N VAL A 550 -17.81 5.12 -6.00
CA VAL A 550 -18.41 3.95 -6.65
C VAL A 550 -18.10 2.63 -5.94
N GLY A 551 -17.22 2.66 -4.96
CA GLY A 551 -16.87 1.50 -4.14
C GLY A 551 -17.98 1.09 -3.16
N ASP A 552 -17.94 -0.16 -2.70
CA ASP A 552 -18.93 -0.73 -1.77
C ASP A 552 -18.74 -0.27 -0.31
N THR A 553 -17.60 0.33 0.01
CA THR A 553 -17.23 0.72 1.38
C THR A 553 -17.94 1.98 1.86
N ASN A 554 -18.51 2.78 0.98
CA ASN A 554 -19.00 4.15 1.22
C ASN A 554 -17.93 5.11 1.77
N LEU A 555 -16.66 4.80 1.53
CA LEU A 555 -15.49 5.58 1.93
C LEU A 555 -14.59 5.80 0.73
N TRP A 556 -14.01 6.99 0.67
CA TRP A 556 -12.85 7.26 -0.17
C TRP A 556 -11.62 6.82 0.62
N GLU A 557 -11.17 5.57 0.46
CA GLU A 557 -10.25 4.91 1.38
C GLU A 557 -9.00 5.74 1.70
N TYR A 558 -8.26 6.20 0.69
CA TYR A 558 -7.06 7.01 0.94
C TYR A 558 -7.37 8.42 1.45
N TYR A 559 -8.49 9.02 1.05
CA TYR A 559 -8.92 10.31 1.60
C TYR A 559 -9.30 10.19 3.08
N ASP A 560 -10.05 9.14 3.46
CA ASP A 560 -10.40 8.89 4.86
C ASP A 560 -9.17 8.50 5.68
N TYR A 561 -8.39 7.55 5.19
CA TYR A 561 -7.21 7.01 5.90
C TYR A 561 -6.13 8.07 6.12
N LEU A 562 -5.77 8.85 5.09
CA LEU A 562 -4.66 9.81 5.18
C LEU A 562 -5.08 11.18 5.73
N TRP A 563 -6.31 11.60 5.53
CA TRP A 563 -6.77 12.95 5.84
C TRP A 563 -7.96 13.00 6.81
N GLY A 564 -8.78 11.97 6.86
CA GLY A 564 -10.08 12.00 7.55
C GLY A 564 -11.11 12.86 6.81
N LEU A 565 -12.28 12.32 6.58
CA LEU A 565 -13.33 12.98 5.80
C LEU A 565 -13.86 14.23 6.50
N MET A 566 -14.00 15.33 5.76
CA MET A 566 -14.51 16.62 6.27
C MET A 566 -16.03 16.67 6.35
N TRP A 567 -16.72 15.86 5.56
CA TRP A 567 -18.17 15.72 5.55
C TRP A 567 -18.56 14.50 6.38
N LYS A 568 -19.40 14.69 7.40
CA LYS A 568 -19.85 13.61 8.31
C LYS A 568 -21.36 13.58 8.44
#